data_f29d9f79d6a9006c3cfa9396d039ae5b
#
_entry.id   f29d9f79d6a9006c3cfa9396d039ae5b
#
_cell.length_a   1.000
_cell.length_b   1.000
_cell.length_c   1.000
_cell.angle_alpha   90.00
_cell.angle_beta   90.00
_cell.angle_gamma   90.00
#
_symmetry.space_group_name_H-M   'P 1'
#
loop_
_entity.id
_entity.type
_entity.pdbx_description
1 polymer ?
#
loop_
_entity_poly.entity_id
_entity_poly.type
_entity_poly.pdbx_seq_one_letter_code
_entity_poly.pdbx_strand_id
1 'polypeptide(L)'
;MNERSRWVALVVLCTGMLMIVLDMTIVNVALPSIQGDLGFSQSGLAWVVNAYPIAFAGLLLLAGRLGDLAGRRNVFLAGLGVFTAASLLCGLADSQALLITARFVQGAGGALTSAVILGMIVTMFGDPRERARAIGVFAFVASAGAAVGLLAGGVITQLLSWHWIFFVNLPIGVLTAIAARRFIAHDRGAGLRAGADVPGAVLVTAAMMLGVYTIVGPAAQQGWLAAETLGLGAATLVLLAGFILRQRTARHPLMPLRVFASRMVTGSNLVQVFGTAGMFGMFFLGSLYLREIMHYDPLQIGLAFLPVAVVMGTLSVRYTDRLALRFGARPVMLTGLGLIAAGLALFAVAPASGGAYLPHIFPVALLIGTGSGLCFPALMTLAMSGATDQDAGLASGLVNTTGQIGGALGLAVLATVSAARTSALTARHQTPAVALTGGYHLAFWIACGLVVAAAGVTVVMLRPAQAAARSSQKMLPLVKPQPGPDADADQGRVICTG
;
A
#
# COMPACT_ATOMS: atom_id res chain seq x y z
N MET A 1 5.74 22.04 23.21
CA MET A 1 5.37 20.76 23.87
C MET A 1 6.57 20.23 24.63
N ASN A 2 6.38 19.74 25.87
CA ASN A 2 7.45 19.05 26.61
C ASN A 2 7.79 17.72 25.94
N GLU A 3 8.99 17.19 26.14
CA GLU A 3 9.44 15.94 25.53
C GLU A 3 8.45 14.78 25.76
N ARG A 4 8.00 14.58 26.99
CA ARG A 4 7.00 13.58 27.35
C ARG A 4 5.69 13.73 26.56
N SER A 5 5.23 14.95 26.32
CA SER A 5 4.01 15.23 25.57
C SER A 5 4.16 14.89 24.08
N ARG A 6 5.36 15.05 23.47
CA ARG A 6 5.65 14.68 22.07
C ARG A 6 5.58 13.16 21.86
N TRP A 7 6.15 12.39 22.80
CA TRP A 7 6.10 10.93 22.73
C TRP A 7 4.69 10.38 22.96
N VAL A 8 3.89 10.99 23.85
CA VAL A 8 2.46 10.62 23.98
C VAL A 8 1.68 10.93 22.71
N ALA A 9 1.91 12.09 22.09
CA ALA A 9 1.28 12.42 20.80
C ALA A 9 1.67 11.43 19.71
N LEU A 10 2.94 10.97 19.65
CA LEU A 10 3.37 9.91 18.74
C LEU A 10 2.60 8.61 18.96
N VAL A 11 2.40 8.18 20.21
CA VAL A 11 1.60 6.98 20.51
C VAL A 11 0.18 7.14 20.00
N VAL A 12 -0.45 8.31 20.17
CA VAL A 12 -1.80 8.60 19.64
C VAL A 12 -1.84 8.49 18.11
N LEU A 13 -0.85 9.05 17.40
CA LEU A 13 -0.74 8.95 15.95
C LEU A 13 -0.53 7.50 15.49
N CYS A 14 0.33 6.77 16.20
CA CYS A 14 0.59 5.36 15.94
C CYS A 14 -0.67 4.49 16.18
N THR A 15 -1.49 4.81 17.19
CA THR A 15 -2.77 4.11 17.43
C THR A 15 -3.75 4.34 16.28
N GLY A 16 -3.83 5.58 15.74
CA GLY A 16 -4.62 5.85 14.54
C GLY A 16 -4.16 5.05 13.32
N MET A 17 -2.85 4.94 13.12
CA MET A 17 -2.29 4.12 12.04
C MET A 17 -2.52 2.62 12.27
N LEU A 18 -2.34 2.15 13.50
CA LEU A 18 -2.61 0.76 13.89
C LEU A 18 -4.06 0.38 13.55
N MET A 19 -5.03 1.22 13.88
CA MET A 19 -6.46 1.01 13.59
C MET A 19 -6.69 0.84 12.09
N ILE A 20 -6.08 1.68 11.24
CA ILE A 20 -6.19 1.60 9.78
C ILE A 20 -5.61 0.29 9.25
N VAL A 21 -4.39 -0.08 9.68
CA VAL A 21 -3.71 -1.29 9.20
C VAL A 21 -4.40 -2.55 9.69
N LEU A 22 -4.85 -2.54 10.95
CA LEU A 22 -5.62 -3.63 11.55
C LEU A 22 -6.90 -3.86 10.75
N ASP A 23 -7.68 -2.82 10.46
CA ASP A 23 -8.91 -2.92 9.69
C ASP A 23 -8.69 -3.49 8.27
N MET A 24 -7.63 -3.09 7.59
CA MET A 24 -7.28 -3.61 6.26
C MET A 24 -6.94 -5.10 6.28
N THR A 25 -6.34 -5.60 7.35
CA THR A 25 -5.86 -6.99 7.44
C THR A 25 -6.88 -7.93 8.08
N ILE A 26 -7.61 -7.47 9.09
CA ILE A 26 -8.60 -8.24 9.84
C ILE A 26 -9.73 -8.76 8.94
N VAL A 27 -10.15 -7.97 7.96
CA VAL A 27 -11.21 -8.31 7.00
C VAL A 27 -10.85 -9.53 6.17
N ASN A 28 -9.58 -9.73 5.78
CA ASN A 28 -9.19 -10.84 4.91
C ASN A 28 -9.50 -12.21 5.53
N VAL A 29 -9.39 -12.34 6.86
CA VAL A 29 -9.69 -13.58 7.57
C VAL A 29 -11.20 -13.80 7.70
N ALA A 30 -11.98 -12.72 7.77
CA ALA A 30 -13.43 -12.75 7.91
C ALA A 30 -14.18 -12.93 6.57
N LEU A 31 -13.51 -12.77 5.41
CA LEU A 31 -14.13 -12.83 4.09
C LEU A 31 -15.02 -14.07 3.86
N PRO A 32 -14.58 -15.29 4.20
CA PRO A 32 -15.43 -16.47 4.00
C PRO A 32 -16.71 -16.42 4.85
N SER A 33 -16.63 -15.89 6.08
CA SER A 33 -17.80 -15.74 6.97
C SER A 33 -18.77 -14.67 6.44
N ILE A 34 -18.25 -13.53 5.95
CA ILE A 34 -19.03 -12.48 5.30
C ILE A 34 -19.72 -13.02 4.04
N GLN A 35 -19.02 -13.84 3.25
CA GLN A 35 -19.56 -14.45 2.05
C GLN A 35 -20.77 -15.33 2.35
N GLY A 36 -20.63 -16.21 3.35
CA GLY A 36 -21.70 -17.14 3.75
C GLY A 36 -22.92 -16.42 4.33
N ASP A 37 -22.71 -15.37 5.11
CA ASP A 37 -23.76 -14.66 5.83
C ASP A 37 -24.57 -13.72 4.91
N LEU A 38 -23.87 -12.92 4.08
CA LEU A 38 -24.50 -11.93 3.18
C LEU A 38 -24.72 -12.46 1.75
N GLY A 39 -24.37 -13.72 1.46
CA GLY A 39 -24.64 -14.36 0.17
C GLY A 39 -23.86 -13.75 -1.00
N PHE A 40 -22.64 -13.28 -0.78
CA PHE A 40 -21.81 -12.73 -1.85
C PHE A 40 -21.38 -13.81 -2.85
N SER A 41 -21.41 -13.47 -4.15
CA SER A 41 -20.65 -14.22 -5.16
C SER A 41 -19.14 -14.04 -4.95
N GLN A 42 -18.31 -14.94 -5.47
CA GLN A 42 -16.85 -14.83 -5.36
C GLN A 42 -16.33 -13.51 -5.94
N SER A 43 -16.82 -13.06 -7.08
CA SER A 43 -16.46 -11.78 -7.67
C SER A 43 -17.04 -10.59 -6.88
N GLY A 44 -18.30 -10.70 -6.42
CA GLY A 44 -18.96 -9.67 -5.61
C GLY A 44 -18.27 -9.43 -4.27
N LEU A 45 -17.76 -10.49 -3.63
CA LEU A 45 -17.01 -10.41 -2.37
C LEU A 45 -15.77 -9.52 -2.47
N ALA A 46 -15.15 -9.42 -3.64
CA ALA A 46 -14.03 -8.54 -3.88
C ALA A 46 -14.35 -7.06 -3.60
N TRP A 47 -15.63 -6.65 -3.66
CA TRP A 47 -16.05 -5.30 -3.30
C TRP A 47 -15.86 -4.97 -1.82
N VAL A 48 -16.00 -5.95 -0.93
CA VAL A 48 -15.78 -5.77 0.51
C VAL A 48 -14.33 -5.31 0.78
N VAL A 49 -13.38 -5.86 0.01
CA VAL A 49 -11.97 -5.47 0.07
C VAL A 49 -11.71 -4.20 -0.74
N ASN A 50 -12.20 -4.11 -1.98
CA ASN A 50 -11.85 -3.06 -2.94
C ASN A 50 -12.45 -1.69 -2.62
N ALA A 51 -13.65 -1.61 -2.03
CA ALA A 51 -14.32 -0.35 -1.74
C ALA A 51 -13.47 0.57 -0.85
N TYR A 52 -12.79 0.00 0.14
CA TYR A 52 -11.92 0.72 1.06
C TYR A 52 -10.68 1.31 0.36
N PRO A 53 -9.79 0.52 -0.30
CA PRO A 53 -8.59 1.07 -0.92
C PRO A 53 -8.88 2.01 -2.10
N ILE A 54 -10.00 1.87 -2.80
CA ILE A 54 -10.42 2.81 -3.85
C ILE A 54 -10.66 4.20 -3.25
N ALA A 55 -11.48 4.30 -2.19
CA ALA A 55 -11.72 5.57 -1.52
C ALA A 55 -10.46 6.12 -0.86
N PHE A 56 -9.68 5.25 -0.21
CA PHE A 56 -8.42 5.60 0.42
C PHE A 56 -7.44 6.19 -0.59
N ALA A 57 -7.17 5.50 -1.71
CA ALA A 57 -6.23 5.94 -2.71
C ALA A 57 -6.68 7.22 -3.45
N GLY A 58 -7.96 7.26 -3.83
CA GLY A 58 -8.52 8.41 -4.55
C GLY A 58 -8.51 9.69 -3.73
N LEU A 59 -8.63 9.59 -2.41
CA LEU A 59 -8.70 10.74 -1.52
C LEU A 59 -7.41 11.03 -0.76
N LEU A 60 -6.41 10.13 -0.76
CA LEU A 60 -5.19 10.27 0.04
C LEU A 60 -4.43 11.57 -0.24
N LEU A 61 -4.23 11.90 -1.52
CA LEU A 61 -3.52 13.13 -1.92
C LEU A 61 -4.34 14.38 -1.59
N LEU A 62 -5.67 14.34 -1.79
CA LEU A 62 -6.57 15.41 -1.38
C LEU A 62 -6.53 15.60 0.14
N ALA A 63 -6.56 14.51 0.90
CA ALA A 63 -6.51 14.52 2.36
C ALA A 63 -5.22 15.18 2.89
N GLY A 64 -4.07 14.88 2.27
CA GLY A 64 -2.80 15.56 2.56
C GLY A 64 -2.89 17.07 2.35
N ARG A 65 -3.45 17.48 1.22
CA ARG A 65 -3.66 18.91 0.93
C ARG A 65 -4.64 19.58 1.91
N LEU A 66 -5.72 18.90 2.26
CA LEU A 66 -6.65 19.37 3.29
C LEU A 66 -5.97 19.56 4.65
N GLY A 67 -5.03 18.68 5.01
CA GLY A 67 -4.21 18.83 6.21
C GLY A 67 -3.42 20.13 6.24
N ASP A 68 -2.84 20.54 5.11
CA ASP A 68 -2.11 21.79 5.01
C ASP A 68 -3.05 23.01 5.02
N LEU A 69 -4.29 22.89 4.52
CA LEU A 69 -5.27 23.98 4.43
C LEU A 69 -6.07 24.18 5.72
N ALA A 70 -6.59 23.09 6.33
CA ALA A 70 -7.49 23.11 7.47
C ALA A 70 -6.81 22.83 8.81
N GLY A 71 -5.51 22.50 8.77
CA GLY A 71 -4.75 22.05 9.93
C GLY A 71 -4.76 20.53 10.06
N ARG A 72 -3.58 19.94 10.22
CA ARG A 72 -3.37 18.49 10.24
C ARG A 72 -4.11 17.79 11.38
N ARG A 73 -4.15 18.41 12.57
CA ARG A 73 -4.92 17.90 13.72
C ARG A 73 -6.41 17.81 13.42
N ASN A 74 -6.99 18.83 12.79
CA ASN A 74 -8.43 18.85 12.48
C ASN A 74 -8.78 17.77 11.46
N VAL A 75 -7.95 17.60 10.41
CA VAL A 75 -8.13 16.57 9.39
C VAL A 75 -7.95 15.17 9.99
N PHE A 76 -6.99 14.97 10.89
CA PHE A 76 -6.81 13.72 11.64
C PHE A 76 -8.07 13.35 12.45
N LEU A 77 -8.62 14.30 13.20
CA LEU A 77 -9.82 14.10 14.03
C LEU A 77 -11.07 13.85 13.17
N ALA A 78 -11.23 14.58 12.07
CA ALA A 78 -12.32 14.35 11.13
C ALA A 78 -12.23 12.95 10.50
N GLY A 79 -11.01 12.55 10.08
CA GLY A 79 -10.75 11.22 9.55
C GLY A 79 -11.06 10.10 10.54
N LEU A 80 -10.61 10.21 11.80
CA LEU A 80 -10.96 9.27 12.87
C LEU A 80 -12.48 9.19 13.09
N GLY A 81 -13.17 10.33 13.09
CA GLY A 81 -14.62 10.39 13.26
C GLY A 81 -15.37 9.67 12.14
N VAL A 82 -15.00 9.97 10.88
CA VAL A 82 -15.57 9.31 9.69
C VAL A 82 -15.27 7.81 9.69
N PHE A 83 -14.02 7.43 9.97
CA PHE A 83 -13.62 6.03 10.03
C PHE A 83 -14.38 5.25 11.09
N THR A 84 -14.50 5.81 12.31
CA THR A 84 -15.18 5.16 13.44
C THR A 84 -16.67 5.02 13.18
N ALA A 85 -17.32 6.06 12.65
CA ALA A 85 -18.74 6.02 12.29
C ALA A 85 -19.00 5.00 11.16
N ALA A 86 -18.15 4.96 10.15
CA ALA A 86 -18.23 3.97 9.07
C ALA A 86 -17.98 2.54 9.57
N SER A 87 -17.05 2.35 10.52
CA SER A 87 -16.85 1.05 11.19
C SER A 87 -18.10 0.58 11.93
N LEU A 88 -18.80 1.48 12.60
CA LEU A 88 -20.10 1.16 13.22
C LEU A 88 -21.10 0.68 12.17
N LEU A 89 -21.20 1.38 11.03
CA LEU A 89 -22.10 0.96 9.93
C LEU A 89 -21.69 -0.38 9.31
N CYS A 90 -20.38 -0.66 9.16
CA CYS A 90 -19.90 -1.96 8.72
C CYS A 90 -20.29 -3.07 9.69
N GLY A 91 -20.15 -2.82 11.00
CA GLY A 91 -20.54 -3.79 12.04
C GLY A 91 -22.04 -4.00 12.18
N LEU A 92 -22.87 -3.08 11.70
CA LEU A 92 -24.33 -3.19 11.66
C LEU A 92 -24.86 -3.64 10.29
N ALA A 93 -23.98 -3.97 9.33
CA ALA A 93 -24.41 -4.27 7.97
C ALA A 93 -25.14 -5.61 7.89
N ASP A 94 -26.36 -5.58 7.39
CA ASP A 94 -27.25 -6.70 7.10
C ASP A 94 -27.43 -6.95 5.59
N SER A 95 -26.76 -6.15 4.76
CA SER A 95 -26.84 -6.21 3.30
C SER A 95 -25.48 -5.92 2.64
N GLN A 96 -25.28 -6.49 1.45
CA GLN A 96 -24.08 -6.27 0.64
C GLN A 96 -23.86 -4.78 0.34
N ALA A 97 -24.93 -4.07 -0.03
CA ALA A 97 -24.87 -2.65 -0.39
C ALA A 97 -24.45 -1.78 0.80
N LEU A 98 -24.99 -2.03 1.99
CA LEU A 98 -24.63 -1.29 3.19
C LEU A 98 -23.17 -1.53 3.56
N LEU A 99 -22.71 -2.78 3.56
CA LEU A 99 -21.32 -3.11 3.88
C LEU A 99 -20.35 -2.44 2.89
N ILE A 100 -20.58 -2.55 1.58
CA ILE A 100 -19.72 -1.97 0.54
C ILE A 100 -19.68 -0.44 0.67
N THR A 101 -20.83 0.21 0.85
CA THR A 101 -20.93 1.67 1.00
C THR A 101 -20.21 2.14 2.26
N ALA A 102 -20.43 1.45 3.39
CA ALA A 102 -19.75 1.76 4.65
C ALA A 102 -18.23 1.56 4.54
N ARG A 103 -17.76 0.52 3.86
CA ARG A 103 -16.33 0.29 3.55
C ARG A 103 -15.72 1.42 2.72
N PHE A 104 -16.45 1.94 1.73
CA PHE A 104 -16.01 3.09 0.94
C PHE A 104 -15.85 4.34 1.81
N VAL A 105 -16.84 4.65 2.66
CA VAL A 105 -16.77 5.80 3.60
C VAL A 105 -15.65 5.61 4.62
N GLN A 106 -15.45 4.38 5.09
CA GLN A 106 -14.35 4.03 6.00
C GLN A 106 -12.97 4.26 5.36
N GLY A 107 -12.81 3.91 4.07
CA GLY A 107 -11.61 4.20 3.30
C GLY A 107 -11.32 5.70 3.17
N ALA A 108 -12.36 6.53 2.99
CA ALA A 108 -12.23 7.99 3.00
C ALA A 108 -11.75 8.51 4.37
N GLY A 109 -12.30 8.00 5.48
CA GLY A 109 -11.84 8.30 6.83
C GLY A 109 -10.39 7.90 7.08
N GLY A 110 -10.01 6.70 6.59
CA GLY A 110 -8.63 6.21 6.63
C GLY A 110 -7.66 7.10 5.87
N ALA A 111 -8.03 7.58 4.68
CA ALA A 111 -7.23 8.52 3.89
C ALA A 111 -6.97 9.83 4.63
N LEU A 112 -8.03 10.44 5.20
CA LEU A 112 -7.91 11.67 5.98
C LEU A 112 -7.00 11.50 7.19
N THR A 113 -7.12 10.38 7.90
CA THR A 113 -6.31 10.08 9.07
C THR A 113 -4.85 9.85 8.70
N SER A 114 -4.58 8.97 7.73
CA SER A 114 -3.23 8.53 7.36
C SER A 114 -2.39 9.64 6.72
N ALA A 115 -2.98 10.46 5.85
CA ALA A 115 -2.29 11.47 5.06
C ALA A 115 -1.52 12.50 5.89
N VAL A 116 -1.97 12.80 7.10
CA VAL A 116 -1.41 13.86 7.93
C VAL A 116 -0.44 13.36 9.02
N ILE A 117 -0.42 12.04 9.31
CA ILE A 117 0.37 11.47 10.41
C ILE A 117 1.86 11.75 10.26
N LEU A 118 2.45 11.40 9.11
CA LEU A 118 3.89 11.59 8.89
C LEU A 118 4.28 13.07 8.94
N GLY A 119 3.45 13.96 8.38
CA GLY A 119 3.66 15.39 8.45
C GLY A 119 3.65 15.92 9.89
N MET A 120 2.77 15.41 10.76
CA MET A 120 2.75 15.74 12.18
C MET A 120 3.98 15.21 12.91
N ILE A 121 4.42 13.97 12.64
CA ILE A 121 5.63 13.40 13.25
C ILE A 121 6.85 14.26 12.91
N VAL A 122 7.03 14.62 11.63
CA VAL A 122 8.17 15.45 11.18
C VAL A 122 8.18 16.83 11.84
N THR A 123 7.01 17.45 12.04
CA THR A 123 6.91 18.78 12.67
C THR A 123 7.07 18.73 14.19
N MET A 124 6.69 17.63 14.85
CA MET A 124 6.84 17.47 16.30
C MET A 124 8.29 17.18 16.74
N PHE A 125 9.06 16.47 15.92
CA PHE A 125 10.43 16.06 16.23
C PHE A 125 11.41 16.84 15.35
N GLY A 126 11.94 17.95 15.88
CA GLY A 126 12.91 18.81 15.20
C GLY A 126 14.30 18.19 15.09
N ASP A 127 14.74 17.46 16.12
CA ASP A 127 16.03 16.77 16.11
C ASP A 127 16.03 15.58 15.14
N PRO A 128 17.04 15.45 14.26
CA PRO A 128 17.10 14.39 13.26
C PRO A 128 17.11 12.96 13.85
N ARG A 129 17.74 12.77 15.02
CA ARG A 129 17.83 11.45 15.68
C ARG A 129 16.50 11.07 16.32
N GLU A 130 15.86 12.02 17.03
CA GLU A 130 14.53 11.81 17.60
C GLU A 130 13.50 11.55 16.49
N ARG A 131 13.55 12.29 15.38
CA ARG A 131 12.68 12.09 14.21
C ARG A 131 12.84 10.72 13.60
N ALA A 132 14.08 10.26 13.38
CA ALA A 132 14.35 8.92 12.86
C ALA A 132 13.79 7.84 13.79
N ARG A 133 13.93 8.00 15.12
CA ARG A 133 13.36 7.09 16.11
C ARG A 133 11.82 7.09 16.07
N ALA A 134 11.20 8.26 15.98
CA ALA A 134 9.74 8.39 15.91
C ALA A 134 9.16 7.74 14.63
N ILE A 135 9.81 7.94 13.48
CA ILE A 135 9.43 7.28 12.20
C ILE A 135 9.64 5.76 12.32
N GLY A 136 10.72 5.30 12.98
CA GLY A 136 10.95 3.89 13.25
C GLY A 136 9.86 3.24 14.09
N VAL A 137 9.39 3.92 15.15
CA VAL A 137 8.23 3.46 15.96
C VAL A 137 6.97 3.39 15.12
N PHE A 138 6.70 4.41 14.31
CA PHE A 138 5.55 4.44 13.40
C PHE A 138 5.57 3.27 12.40
N ALA A 139 6.72 3.02 11.76
CA ALA A 139 6.87 1.90 10.82
C ALA A 139 6.73 0.54 11.50
N PHE A 140 7.27 0.39 12.73
CA PHE A 140 7.09 -0.83 13.52
C PHE A 140 5.62 -1.09 13.83
N VAL A 141 4.88 -0.07 14.29
CA VAL A 141 3.44 -0.20 14.61
C VAL A 141 2.62 -0.55 13.37
N ALA A 142 2.92 0.05 12.21
CA ALA A 142 2.28 -0.29 10.96
C ALA A 142 2.52 -1.76 10.56
N SER A 143 3.75 -2.25 10.71
CA SER A 143 4.08 -3.66 10.39
C SER A 143 3.48 -4.64 11.40
N ALA A 144 3.55 -4.33 12.71
CA ALA A 144 2.98 -5.16 13.77
C ALA A 144 1.44 -5.21 13.68
N GLY A 145 0.81 -4.11 13.25
CA GLY A 145 -0.63 -4.01 13.04
C GLY A 145 -1.16 -5.05 12.06
N ALA A 146 -0.40 -5.36 11.01
CA ALA A 146 -0.79 -6.38 10.05
C ALA A 146 -0.84 -7.78 10.70
N ALA A 147 0.16 -8.14 11.51
CA ALA A 147 0.18 -9.43 12.23
C ALA A 147 -0.94 -9.51 13.28
N VAL A 148 -1.11 -8.43 14.05
CA VAL A 148 -2.19 -8.34 15.06
C VAL A 148 -3.57 -8.43 14.40
N GLY A 149 -3.76 -7.78 13.24
CA GLY A 149 -5.03 -7.81 12.50
C GLY A 149 -5.42 -9.21 12.04
N LEU A 150 -4.47 -9.98 11.52
CA LEU A 150 -4.73 -11.36 11.08
C LEU A 150 -5.13 -12.25 12.26
N LEU A 151 -4.42 -12.17 13.39
CA LEU A 151 -4.74 -12.95 14.59
C LEU A 151 -6.06 -12.52 15.22
N ALA A 152 -6.23 -11.20 15.43
CA ALA A 152 -7.45 -10.65 16.02
C ALA A 152 -8.67 -10.98 15.13
N GLY A 153 -8.50 -10.91 13.80
CA GLY A 153 -9.54 -11.28 12.84
C GLY A 153 -10.00 -12.73 13.01
N GLY A 154 -9.05 -13.66 13.12
CA GLY A 154 -9.35 -15.06 13.35
C GLY A 154 -10.09 -15.29 14.67
N VAL A 155 -9.53 -14.79 15.79
CA VAL A 155 -10.10 -14.95 17.12
C VAL A 155 -11.50 -14.31 17.21
N ILE A 156 -11.64 -13.06 16.79
CA ILE A 156 -12.91 -12.31 16.89
C ILE A 156 -14.00 -12.96 16.02
N THR A 157 -13.66 -13.31 14.77
CA THR A 157 -14.63 -13.92 13.85
C THR A 157 -15.09 -15.28 14.34
N GLN A 158 -14.22 -16.06 14.96
CA GLN A 158 -14.54 -17.40 15.45
C GLN A 158 -15.32 -17.38 16.77
N LEU A 159 -14.91 -16.53 17.73
CA LEU A 159 -15.52 -16.51 19.08
C LEU A 159 -16.81 -15.72 19.17
N LEU A 160 -16.96 -14.70 18.30
CA LEU A 160 -18.10 -13.79 18.31
C LEU A 160 -18.84 -13.85 16.98
N SER A 161 -18.47 -12.98 16.04
CA SER A 161 -18.95 -12.94 14.66
C SER A 161 -18.06 -12.00 13.85
N TRP A 162 -18.17 -12.04 12.50
CA TRP A 162 -17.43 -11.13 11.63
C TRP A 162 -17.78 -9.66 11.85
N HIS A 163 -18.96 -9.30 12.35
CA HIS A 163 -19.38 -7.93 12.68
C HIS A 163 -18.43 -7.27 13.69
N TRP A 164 -17.93 -8.04 14.65
CA TRP A 164 -17.07 -7.54 15.73
C TRP A 164 -15.69 -7.10 15.26
N ILE A 165 -15.22 -7.55 14.07
CA ILE A 165 -13.97 -7.03 13.49
C ILE A 165 -14.06 -5.53 13.20
N PHE A 166 -15.27 -5.01 12.95
CA PHE A 166 -15.52 -3.60 12.74
C PHE A 166 -15.81 -2.88 14.08
N PHE A 167 -16.56 -3.49 14.97
CA PHE A 167 -16.86 -2.88 16.28
C PHE A 167 -15.62 -2.64 17.13
N VAL A 168 -14.56 -3.42 16.99
CA VAL A 168 -13.28 -3.22 17.71
C VAL A 168 -12.65 -1.84 17.41
N ASN A 169 -12.92 -1.26 16.26
CA ASN A 169 -12.44 0.07 15.90
C ASN A 169 -13.14 1.21 16.68
N LEU A 170 -14.35 0.99 17.21
CA LEU A 170 -15.10 2.03 17.92
C LEU A 170 -14.38 2.51 19.19
N PRO A 171 -14.07 1.64 20.16
CA PRO A 171 -13.36 2.09 21.35
C PRO A 171 -11.98 2.64 21.01
N ILE A 172 -11.25 2.05 20.05
CA ILE A 172 -9.93 2.54 19.64
C ILE A 172 -10.05 3.94 19.04
N GLY A 173 -10.99 4.16 18.11
CA GLY A 173 -11.20 5.44 17.44
C GLY A 173 -11.62 6.55 18.40
N VAL A 174 -12.58 6.27 19.30
CA VAL A 174 -13.06 7.23 20.29
C VAL A 174 -11.93 7.62 21.27
N LEU A 175 -11.23 6.65 21.83
CA LEU A 175 -10.12 6.92 22.77
C LEU A 175 -8.98 7.68 22.08
N THR A 176 -8.65 7.31 20.85
CA THR A 176 -7.65 8.01 20.03
C THR A 176 -8.08 9.43 19.73
N ALA A 177 -9.33 9.69 19.41
CA ALA A 177 -9.85 11.04 19.15
C ALA A 177 -9.81 11.92 20.42
N ILE A 178 -10.19 11.38 21.58
CA ILE A 178 -10.09 12.09 22.87
C ILE A 178 -8.63 12.41 23.18
N ALA A 179 -7.74 11.44 23.06
CA ALA A 179 -6.31 11.62 23.29
C ALA A 179 -5.69 12.62 22.30
N ALA A 180 -6.08 12.57 21.02
CA ALA A 180 -5.62 13.51 19.99
C ALA A 180 -6.02 14.96 20.32
N ARG A 181 -7.26 15.18 20.80
CA ARG A 181 -7.70 16.50 21.27
C ARG A 181 -6.87 17.02 22.44
N ARG A 182 -6.41 16.14 23.31
CA ARG A 182 -5.67 16.49 24.51
C ARG A 182 -4.17 16.71 24.28
N PHE A 183 -3.54 15.86 23.44
CA PHE A 183 -2.09 15.77 23.35
C PHE A 183 -1.49 16.28 22.03
N ILE A 184 -2.26 16.38 20.95
CA ILE A 184 -1.80 16.96 19.70
C ILE A 184 -2.07 18.46 19.70
N ALA A 185 -1.00 19.25 19.51
CA ALA A 185 -1.13 20.70 19.43
C ALA A 185 -2.02 21.13 18.27
N HIS A 186 -2.79 22.19 18.47
CA HIS A 186 -3.59 22.79 17.40
C HIS A 186 -2.65 23.50 16.42
N ASP A 187 -2.74 23.15 15.14
CA ASP A 187 -2.06 23.82 14.05
C ASP A 187 -3.06 24.65 13.22
N ARG A 188 -2.64 25.83 12.83
CA ARG A 188 -3.41 26.68 11.91
C ARG A 188 -2.99 26.35 10.49
N GLY A 189 -3.93 25.81 9.68
CA GLY A 189 -3.69 25.61 8.26
C GLY A 189 -3.57 26.93 7.50
N ALA A 190 -3.12 26.84 6.26
CA ALA A 190 -2.99 27.99 5.35
C ALA A 190 -4.33 28.66 4.95
N GLY A 191 -5.45 28.05 5.35
CA GLY A 191 -6.81 28.47 5.02
C GLY A 191 -7.35 27.82 3.75
N LEU A 192 -8.62 27.48 3.74
CA LEU A 192 -9.28 26.77 2.62
C LEU A 192 -9.30 27.56 1.30
N ARG A 193 -9.10 28.91 1.36
CA ARG A 193 -9.02 29.77 0.16
C ARG A 193 -7.78 29.49 -0.71
N ALA A 194 -6.73 28.86 -0.15
CA ALA A 194 -5.53 28.49 -0.92
C ALA A 194 -5.78 27.36 -1.95
N GLY A 195 -6.95 26.73 -1.91
CA GLY A 195 -7.46 25.81 -2.93
C GLY A 195 -6.96 24.38 -2.85
N ALA A 196 -7.85 23.43 -3.16
CA ALA A 196 -7.58 22.02 -3.36
C ALA A 196 -8.25 21.52 -4.64
N ASP A 197 -7.66 20.56 -5.32
CA ASP A 197 -8.22 20.00 -6.56
C ASP A 197 -9.26 18.89 -6.23
N VAL A 198 -10.39 19.31 -5.67
CA VAL A 198 -11.52 18.40 -5.41
C VAL A 198 -12.03 17.72 -6.68
N PRO A 199 -12.20 18.42 -7.83
CA PRO A 199 -12.61 17.76 -9.07
C PRO A 199 -11.64 16.68 -9.52
N GLY A 200 -10.32 16.88 -9.37
CA GLY A 200 -9.32 15.85 -9.67
C GLY A 200 -9.49 14.60 -8.79
N ALA A 201 -9.71 14.78 -7.49
CA ALA A 201 -9.97 13.65 -6.58
C ALA A 201 -11.26 12.89 -6.95
N VAL A 202 -12.33 13.60 -7.29
CA VAL A 202 -13.60 12.98 -7.73
C VAL A 202 -13.39 12.20 -9.01
N LEU A 203 -12.68 12.75 -10.01
CA LEU A 203 -12.42 12.09 -11.29
C LEU A 203 -11.65 10.78 -11.12
N VAL A 204 -10.55 10.79 -10.36
CA VAL A 204 -9.75 9.57 -10.16
C VAL A 204 -10.50 8.53 -9.34
N THR A 205 -11.23 8.94 -8.29
CA THR A 205 -12.03 8.02 -7.47
C THR A 205 -13.17 7.41 -8.28
N ALA A 206 -13.90 8.21 -9.07
CA ALA A 206 -14.97 7.74 -9.94
C ALA A 206 -14.44 6.80 -11.04
N ALA A 207 -13.30 7.12 -11.64
CA ALA A 207 -12.66 6.25 -12.63
C ALA A 207 -12.29 4.89 -12.03
N MET A 208 -11.74 4.86 -10.82
CA MET A 208 -11.40 3.62 -10.14
C MET A 208 -12.64 2.80 -9.77
N MET A 209 -13.68 3.44 -9.22
CA MET A 209 -14.94 2.77 -8.91
C MET A 209 -15.57 2.15 -10.16
N LEU A 210 -15.67 2.93 -11.24
CA LEU A 210 -16.24 2.48 -12.48
C LEU A 210 -15.42 1.35 -13.12
N GLY A 211 -14.07 1.45 -13.07
CA GLY A 211 -13.17 0.42 -13.56
C GLY A 211 -13.33 -0.91 -12.83
N VAL A 212 -13.34 -0.87 -11.48
CA VAL A 212 -13.57 -2.07 -10.66
C VAL A 212 -14.99 -2.62 -10.89
N TYR A 213 -16.01 -1.76 -10.96
CA TYR A 213 -17.38 -2.18 -11.26
C TYR A 213 -17.45 -2.90 -12.62
N THR A 214 -16.83 -2.34 -13.66
CA THR A 214 -16.77 -2.95 -15.00
C THR A 214 -16.17 -4.35 -14.96
N ILE A 215 -15.10 -4.55 -14.17
CA ILE A 215 -14.40 -5.83 -14.06
C ILE A 215 -15.22 -6.85 -13.26
N VAL A 216 -15.73 -6.45 -12.09
CA VAL A 216 -16.39 -7.36 -11.13
C VAL A 216 -17.84 -7.68 -11.55
N GLY A 217 -18.52 -6.76 -12.23
CA GLY A 217 -19.90 -6.91 -12.70
C GLY A 217 -19.99 -7.38 -14.16
N PRO A 218 -20.08 -6.45 -15.12
CA PRO A 218 -20.33 -6.82 -16.54
C PRO A 218 -19.29 -7.78 -17.13
N ALA A 219 -18.00 -7.56 -16.90
CA ALA A 219 -16.97 -8.45 -17.45
C ALA A 219 -17.04 -9.86 -16.86
N ALA A 220 -17.39 -9.98 -15.56
CA ALA A 220 -17.56 -11.27 -14.91
C ALA A 220 -18.81 -12.03 -15.37
N GLN A 221 -19.90 -11.31 -15.69
CA GLN A 221 -21.22 -11.90 -16.04
C GLN A 221 -21.41 -12.09 -17.53
N GLN A 222 -21.02 -11.11 -18.33
CA GLN A 222 -21.28 -11.06 -19.77
C GLN A 222 -20.01 -11.27 -20.63
N GLY A 223 -18.83 -11.22 -20.00
CA GLY A 223 -17.52 -11.35 -20.63
C GLY A 223 -16.88 -10.02 -21.03
N TRP A 224 -15.58 -10.09 -21.32
CA TRP A 224 -14.73 -8.91 -21.57
C TRP A 224 -15.08 -8.16 -22.86
N LEU A 225 -15.67 -8.83 -23.84
CA LEU A 225 -16.02 -8.25 -25.15
C LEU A 225 -17.49 -7.82 -25.26
N ALA A 226 -18.28 -7.94 -24.18
CA ALA A 226 -19.66 -7.48 -24.16
C ALA A 226 -19.74 -5.96 -24.35
N ALA A 227 -20.77 -5.49 -25.06
CA ALA A 227 -20.94 -4.06 -25.36
C ALA A 227 -21.01 -3.20 -24.09
N GLU A 228 -21.66 -3.68 -23.04
CA GLU A 228 -21.72 -3.01 -21.75
C GLU A 228 -20.32 -2.92 -21.10
N THR A 229 -19.56 -4.00 -21.10
CA THR A 229 -18.18 -4.02 -20.57
C THR A 229 -17.28 -3.04 -21.31
N LEU A 230 -17.34 -3.04 -22.64
CA LEU A 230 -16.56 -2.12 -23.47
C LEU A 230 -17.00 -0.67 -23.30
N GLY A 231 -18.30 -0.41 -23.18
CA GLY A 231 -18.85 0.94 -22.96
C GLY A 231 -18.44 1.52 -21.62
N LEU A 232 -18.55 0.75 -20.53
CA LEU A 232 -18.12 1.18 -19.19
C LEU A 232 -16.59 1.28 -19.08
N GLY A 233 -15.86 0.39 -19.75
CA GLY A 233 -14.40 0.48 -19.87
C GLY A 233 -13.97 1.75 -20.60
N ALA A 234 -14.63 2.11 -21.70
CA ALA A 234 -14.39 3.38 -22.41
C ALA A 234 -14.71 4.59 -21.51
N ALA A 235 -15.83 4.57 -20.78
CA ALA A 235 -16.16 5.62 -19.82
C ALA A 235 -15.11 5.74 -18.70
N THR A 236 -14.57 4.63 -18.20
CA THR A 236 -13.44 4.62 -17.25
C THR A 236 -12.22 5.32 -17.84
N LEU A 237 -11.86 5.02 -19.09
CA LEU A 237 -10.73 5.66 -19.77
C LEU A 237 -10.97 7.16 -20.00
N VAL A 238 -12.19 7.58 -20.30
CA VAL A 238 -12.56 9.00 -20.43
C VAL A 238 -12.40 9.72 -19.10
N LEU A 239 -12.84 9.13 -17.98
CA LEU A 239 -12.64 9.71 -16.65
C LEU A 239 -11.15 9.83 -16.28
N LEU A 240 -10.33 8.82 -16.60
CA LEU A 240 -8.88 8.88 -16.41
C LEU A 240 -8.22 9.95 -17.28
N ALA A 241 -8.62 10.07 -18.55
CA ALA A 241 -8.15 11.11 -19.44
C ALA A 241 -8.55 12.49 -18.91
N GLY A 242 -9.78 12.66 -18.43
CA GLY A 242 -10.26 13.87 -17.76
C GLY A 242 -9.44 14.20 -16.52
N PHE A 243 -9.11 13.21 -15.71
CA PHE A 243 -8.22 13.38 -14.55
C PHE A 243 -6.82 13.88 -14.99
N ILE A 244 -6.19 13.22 -15.98
CA ILE A 244 -4.86 13.62 -16.48
C ILE A 244 -4.89 15.03 -17.05
N LEU A 245 -5.93 15.37 -17.83
CA LEU A 245 -6.10 16.72 -18.36
C LEU A 245 -6.27 17.73 -17.23
N ARG A 246 -7.06 17.39 -16.21
CA ARG A 246 -7.21 18.23 -15.01
C ARG A 246 -5.89 18.44 -14.29
N GLN A 247 -5.04 17.41 -14.13
CA GLN A 247 -3.72 17.55 -13.50
C GLN A 247 -2.76 18.44 -14.31
N ARG A 248 -2.97 18.60 -15.64
CA ARG A 248 -2.20 19.53 -16.47
C ARG A 248 -2.65 20.98 -16.33
N THR A 249 -3.94 21.20 -16.08
CA THR A 249 -4.57 22.54 -16.14
C THR A 249 -4.90 23.13 -14.77
N ALA A 250 -4.93 22.33 -13.72
CA ALA A 250 -5.25 22.77 -12.37
C ALA A 250 -4.17 23.70 -11.80
N ARG A 251 -4.59 24.77 -11.11
CA ARG A 251 -3.67 25.68 -10.40
C ARG A 251 -2.92 24.97 -9.25
N HIS A 252 -3.58 24.03 -8.59
CA HIS A 252 -3.04 23.24 -7.48
C HIS A 252 -3.33 21.77 -7.74
N PRO A 253 -2.59 21.12 -8.68
CA PRO A 253 -2.85 19.73 -9.03
C PRO A 253 -2.55 18.81 -7.83
N LEU A 254 -3.33 17.75 -7.68
CA LEU A 254 -3.07 16.71 -6.67
C LEU A 254 -1.74 16.00 -6.93
N MET A 255 -1.41 15.85 -8.20
CA MET A 255 -0.26 15.10 -8.68
C MET A 255 0.40 15.85 -9.82
N PRO A 256 1.42 16.68 -9.54
CA PRO A 256 2.17 17.37 -10.59
C PRO A 256 2.83 16.36 -11.53
N LEU A 257 2.45 16.35 -12.81
CA LEU A 257 2.92 15.36 -13.79
C LEU A 257 4.44 15.40 -14.02
N ARG A 258 5.12 16.50 -13.65
CA ARG A 258 6.59 16.62 -13.66
C ARG A 258 7.30 15.52 -12.86
N VAL A 259 6.66 15.00 -11.80
CA VAL A 259 7.25 13.96 -10.94
C VAL A 259 7.46 12.66 -11.71
N PHE A 260 6.61 12.39 -12.71
CA PHE A 260 6.75 11.23 -13.59
C PHE A 260 7.85 11.37 -14.65
N ALA A 261 8.46 12.53 -14.80
CA ALA A 261 9.66 12.68 -15.63
C ALA A 261 10.85 11.87 -15.04
N SER A 262 10.86 11.65 -13.73
CA SER A 262 11.85 10.77 -13.09
C SER A 262 11.57 9.31 -13.39
N ARG A 263 12.50 8.62 -14.07
CA ARG A 263 12.42 7.18 -14.36
C ARG A 263 12.36 6.34 -13.07
N MET A 264 13.01 6.81 -12.00
CA MET A 264 13.00 6.14 -10.70
C MET A 264 11.61 6.20 -10.07
N VAL A 265 10.97 7.38 -10.04
CA VAL A 265 9.63 7.54 -9.49
C VAL A 265 8.61 6.75 -10.32
N THR A 266 8.62 6.90 -11.64
CA THR A 266 7.68 6.18 -12.53
C THR A 266 7.87 4.68 -12.45
N GLY A 267 9.11 4.19 -12.50
CA GLY A 267 9.42 2.78 -12.40
C GLY A 267 9.00 2.18 -11.05
N SER A 268 9.26 2.89 -9.94
CA SER A 268 8.85 2.44 -8.61
C SER A 268 7.32 2.36 -8.48
N ASN A 269 6.58 3.31 -9.04
CA ASN A 269 5.12 3.28 -9.03
C ASN A 269 4.56 2.13 -9.88
N LEU A 270 5.15 1.83 -11.04
CA LEU A 270 4.76 0.67 -11.84
C LEU A 270 5.03 -0.66 -11.13
N VAL A 271 6.21 -0.79 -10.50
CA VAL A 271 6.54 -1.96 -9.67
C VAL A 271 5.54 -2.11 -8.52
N GLN A 272 5.16 -1.00 -7.88
CA GLN A 272 4.18 -1.01 -6.80
C GLN A 272 2.81 -1.50 -7.29
N VAL A 273 2.30 -1.00 -8.43
CA VAL A 273 1.02 -1.44 -9.01
C VAL A 273 1.02 -2.95 -9.26
N PHE A 274 2.03 -3.47 -9.96
CA PHE A 274 2.08 -4.90 -10.30
C PHE A 274 2.31 -5.79 -9.06
N GLY A 275 3.18 -5.35 -8.14
CA GLY A 275 3.47 -6.10 -6.91
C GLY A 275 2.26 -6.22 -5.98
N THR A 276 1.57 -5.11 -5.74
CA THR A 276 0.38 -5.11 -4.86
C THR A 276 -0.82 -5.81 -5.50
N ALA A 277 -0.96 -5.76 -6.84
CA ALA A 277 -1.98 -6.52 -7.55
C ALA A 277 -1.91 -8.02 -7.23
N GLY A 278 -0.71 -8.61 -7.29
CA GLY A 278 -0.48 -10.01 -6.93
C GLY A 278 -0.74 -10.30 -5.45
N MET A 279 -0.28 -9.41 -4.57
CA MET A 279 -0.39 -9.59 -3.11
C MET A 279 -1.85 -9.54 -2.61
N PHE A 280 -2.65 -8.58 -3.07
CA PHE A 280 -4.07 -8.49 -2.67
C PHE A 280 -4.83 -9.74 -3.14
N GLY A 281 -4.57 -10.19 -4.38
CA GLY A 281 -5.14 -11.43 -4.90
C GLY A 281 -4.74 -12.66 -4.08
N MET A 282 -3.48 -12.74 -3.63
CA MET A 282 -3.00 -13.83 -2.80
C MET A 282 -3.72 -13.90 -1.44
N PHE A 283 -3.85 -12.77 -0.74
CA PHE A 283 -4.54 -12.77 0.55
C PHE A 283 -6.03 -13.09 0.41
N PHE A 284 -6.69 -12.53 -0.60
CA PHE A 284 -8.10 -12.78 -0.86
C PHE A 284 -8.38 -14.23 -1.27
N LEU A 285 -7.81 -14.68 -2.39
CA LEU A 285 -8.05 -16.02 -2.92
C LEU A 285 -7.43 -17.11 -2.02
N GLY A 286 -6.31 -16.77 -1.34
CA GLY A 286 -5.70 -17.65 -0.36
C GLY A 286 -6.60 -17.88 0.86
N SER A 287 -7.31 -16.86 1.37
CA SER A 287 -8.28 -17.06 2.46
C SER A 287 -9.44 -17.95 2.03
N LEU A 288 -9.93 -17.79 0.79
CA LEU A 288 -10.97 -18.65 0.23
C LEU A 288 -10.46 -20.09 0.01
N TYR A 289 -9.23 -20.27 -0.49
CA TYR A 289 -8.62 -21.59 -0.64
C TYR A 289 -8.52 -22.32 0.71
N LEU A 290 -8.01 -21.64 1.74
CA LEU A 290 -7.92 -22.22 3.09
C LEU A 290 -9.29 -22.61 3.65
N ARG A 291 -10.33 -21.82 3.38
CA ARG A 291 -11.69 -22.10 3.84
C ARG A 291 -12.35 -23.22 3.04
N GLU A 292 -12.41 -23.09 1.70
CA GLU A 292 -13.23 -23.95 0.83
C GLU A 292 -12.55 -25.30 0.50
N ILE A 293 -11.22 -25.34 0.45
CA ILE A 293 -10.45 -26.54 0.07
C ILE A 293 -9.83 -27.22 1.27
N MET A 294 -9.26 -26.44 2.21
CA MET A 294 -8.62 -27.01 3.41
C MET A 294 -9.57 -27.07 4.62
N HIS A 295 -10.77 -26.49 4.51
CA HIS A 295 -11.81 -26.44 5.55
C HIS A 295 -11.34 -25.81 6.86
N TYR A 296 -10.45 -24.82 6.77
CA TYR A 296 -9.95 -24.10 7.94
C TYR A 296 -11.01 -23.15 8.51
N ASP A 297 -11.05 -23.10 9.84
CA ASP A 297 -11.82 -22.08 10.55
C ASP A 297 -11.13 -20.70 10.50
N PRO A 298 -11.82 -19.61 10.87
CA PRO A 298 -11.25 -18.26 10.80
C PRO A 298 -9.95 -18.09 11.61
N LEU A 299 -9.82 -18.74 12.77
CA LEU A 299 -8.60 -18.68 13.57
C LEU A 299 -7.44 -19.38 12.86
N GLN A 300 -7.68 -20.55 12.27
CA GLN A 300 -6.69 -21.29 11.51
C GLN A 300 -6.22 -20.51 10.28
N ILE A 301 -7.14 -19.80 9.59
CA ILE A 301 -6.79 -18.91 8.47
C ILE A 301 -5.87 -17.78 8.95
N GLY A 302 -6.21 -17.12 10.07
CA GLY A 302 -5.37 -16.08 10.66
C GLY A 302 -3.97 -16.58 11.04
N LEU A 303 -3.90 -17.77 11.68
CA LEU A 303 -2.63 -18.42 12.04
C LEU A 303 -1.83 -18.85 10.80
N ALA A 304 -2.50 -19.29 9.73
CA ALA A 304 -1.84 -19.69 8.49
C ALA A 304 -1.14 -18.54 7.80
N PHE A 305 -1.69 -17.33 7.86
CA PHE A 305 -1.07 -16.11 7.30
C PHE A 305 -0.11 -15.40 8.25
N LEU A 306 -0.11 -15.71 9.54
CA LEU A 306 0.74 -15.07 10.53
C LEU A 306 2.24 -15.10 10.17
N PRO A 307 2.82 -16.20 9.66
CA PRO A 307 4.23 -16.22 9.26
C PRO A 307 4.56 -15.20 8.18
N VAL A 308 3.64 -14.89 7.26
CA VAL A 308 3.83 -13.83 6.25
C VAL A 308 4.10 -12.49 6.95
N ALA A 309 3.22 -12.09 7.87
CA ALA A 309 3.29 -10.80 8.55
C ALA A 309 4.51 -10.71 9.48
N VAL A 310 4.82 -11.78 10.24
CA VAL A 310 5.97 -11.81 11.16
C VAL A 310 7.29 -11.74 10.42
N VAL A 311 7.46 -12.54 9.37
CA VAL A 311 8.69 -12.56 8.56
C VAL A 311 8.85 -11.23 7.81
N MET A 312 7.78 -10.74 7.17
CA MET A 312 7.77 -9.44 6.48
C MET A 312 8.18 -8.31 7.43
N GLY A 313 7.54 -8.20 8.60
CA GLY A 313 7.81 -7.16 9.58
C GLY A 313 9.24 -7.23 10.12
N THR A 314 9.70 -8.43 10.49
CA THR A 314 11.06 -8.63 11.02
C THR A 314 12.12 -8.24 10.00
N LEU A 315 11.98 -8.67 8.75
CA LEU A 315 12.95 -8.36 7.69
C LEU A 315 12.91 -6.88 7.33
N SER A 316 11.73 -6.29 7.17
CA SER A 316 11.58 -4.87 6.84
C SER A 316 12.27 -3.96 7.86
N VAL A 317 12.11 -4.24 9.17
CA VAL A 317 12.60 -3.36 10.23
C VAL A 317 14.08 -3.61 10.56
N ARG A 318 14.54 -4.87 10.51
CA ARG A 318 15.86 -5.23 11.08
C ARG A 318 16.95 -5.46 10.05
N TYR A 319 16.61 -5.92 8.86
CA TYR A 319 17.60 -6.44 7.93
C TYR A 319 17.62 -5.75 6.57
N THR A 320 16.50 -5.28 6.05
CA THR A 320 16.41 -4.78 4.68
C THR A 320 17.28 -3.56 4.44
N ASP A 321 17.34 -2.61 5.38
CA ASP A 321 18.21 -1.43 5.25
C ASP A 321 19.70 -1.83 5.20
N ARG A 322 20.12 -2.79 6.03
CA ARG A 322 21.51 -3.30 6.04
C ARG A 322 21.86 -3.99 4.73
N LEU A 323 20.92 -4.79 4.20
CA LEU A 323 21.09 -5.46 2.91
C LEU A 323 21.12 -4.45 1.76
N ALA A 324 20.25 -3.44 1.78
CA ALA A 324 20.21 -2.38 0.80
C ALA A 324 21.48 -1.51 0.81
N LEU A 325 22.06 -1.24 1.99
CA LEU A 325 23.35 -0.53 2.12
C LEU A 325 24.51 -1.38 1.59
N ARG A 326 24.50 -2.70 1.82
CA ARG A 326 25.59 -3.61 1.42
C ARG A 326 25.54 -3.98 -0.06
N PHE A 327 24.39 -4.30 -0.59
CA PHE A 327 24.21 -4.84 -1.94
C PHE A 327 23.53 -3.86 -2.91
N GLY A 328 22.98 -2.76 -2.39
CA GLY A 328 22.14 -1.82 -3.13
C GLY A 328 20.65 -2.17 -3.09
N ALA A 329 19.79 -1.16 -3.12
CA ALA A 329 18.33 -1.35 -3.02
C ALA A 329 17.74 -2.14 -4.20
N ARG A 330 18.30 -1.98 -5.42
CA ARG A 330 17.79 -2.67 -6.63
C ARG A 330 17.98 -4.20 -6.58
N PRO A 331 19.15 -4.77 -6.29
CA PRO A 331 19.30 -6.22 -6.14
C PRO A 331 18.43 -6.79 -5.03
N VAL A 332 18.33 -6.10 -3.88
CA VAL A 332 17.47 -6.53 -2.76
C VAL A 332 16.01 -6.60 -3.19
N MET A 333 15.52 -5.59 -3.92
CA MET A 333 14.16 -5.58 -4.46
C MET A 333 13.93 -6.71 -5.47
N LEU A 334 14.87 -6.96 -6.38
CA LEU A 334 14.77 -8.06 -7.37
C LEU A 334 14.72 -9.43 -6.69
N THR A 335 15.54 -9.63 -5.64
CA THR A 335 15.49 -10.85 -4.82
C THR A 335 14.11 -10.98 -4.14
N GLY A 336 13.59 -9.88 -3.57
CA GLY A 336 12.27 -9.85 -2.96
C GLY A 336 11.15 -10.21 -3.95
N LEU A 337 11.14 -9.60 -5.15
CA LEU A 337 10.16 -9.92 -6.21
C LEU A 337 10.29 -11.38 -6.68
N GLY A 338 11.51 -11.90 -6.81
CA GLY A 338 11.74 -13.31 -7.16
C GLY A 338 11.16 -14.27 -6.13
N LEU A 339 11.32 -13.98 -4.84
CA LEU A 339 10.74 -14.79 -3.75
C LEU A 339 9.22 -14.72 -3.73
N ILE A 340 8.62 -13.53 -3.96
CA ILE A 340 7.17 -13.39 -4.08
C ILE A 340 6.65 -14.22 -5.27
N ALA A 341 7.30 -14.10 -6.43
CA ALA A 341 6.91 -14.87 -7.62
C ALA A 341 7.01 -16.38 -7.39
N ALA A 342 8.08 -16.86 -6.74
CA ALA A 342 8.25 -18.26 -6.37
C ALA A 342 7.16 -18.74 -5.39
N GLY A 343 6.80 -17.92 -4.39
CA GLY A 343 5.71 -18.20 -3.46
C GLY A 343 4.35 -18.30 -4.16
N LEU A 344 4.04 -17.38 -5.08
CA LEU A 344 2.81 -17.40 -5.88
C LEU A 344 2.77 -18.62 -6.83
N ALA A 345 3.89 -18.96 -7.47
CA ALA A 345 4.00 -20.14 -8.32
C ALA A 345 3.79 -21.43 -7.51
N LEU A 346 4.35 -21.51 -6.30
CA LEU A 346 4.15 -22.65 -5.42
C LEU A 346 2.68 -22.75 -4.96
N PHE A 347 2.02 -21.63 -4.69
CA PHE A 347 0.59 -21.62 -4.35
C PHE A 347 -0.28 -22.01 -5.55
N ALA A 348 0.15 -21.67 -6.78
CA ALA A 348 -0.56 -22.02 -8.01
C ALA A 348 -0.54 -23.52 -8.35
N VAL A 349 0.17 -24.35 -7.58
CA VAL A 349 0.20 -25.81 -7.72
C VAL A 349 -0.28 -26.53 -6.44
N ALA A 350 -0.90 -25.79 -5.52
CA ALA A 350 -1.43 -26.36 -4.28
C ALA A 350 -2.52 -27.41 -4.57
N PRO A 351 -2.63 -28.50 -3.79
CA PRO A 351 -3.54 -29.61 -4.10
C PRO A 351 -5.02 -29.24 -3.94
N ALA A 352 -5.87 -29.83 -4.78
CA ALA A 352 -7.33 -29.67 -4.71
C ALA A 352 -7.99 -30.47 -3.58
N SER A 353 -7.26 -31.40 -2.95
CA SER A 353 -7.70 -32.21 -1.81
C SER A 353 -6.50 -32.77 -1.06
N GLY A 354 -6.67 -33.09 0.21
CA GLY A 354 -5.61 -33.70 1.02
C GLY A 354 -4.41 -32.77 1.32
N GLY A 355 -4.57 -31.46 1.15
CA GLY A 355 -3.53 -30.47 1.43
C GLY A 355 -3.18 -30.43 2.92
N ALA A 356 -1.88 -30.36 3.25
CA ALA A 356 -1.39 -30.14 4.60
C ALA A 356 -0.70 -28.77 4.70
N TYR A 357 -0.77 -28.13 5.86
CA TYR A 357 -0.23 -26.79 6.07
C TYR A 357 1.28 -26.71 5.82
N LEU A 358 2.04 -27.60 6.47
CA LEU A 358 3.51 -27.54 6.45
C LEU A 358 4.13 -27.68 5.05
N PRO A 359 3.71 -28.64 4.19
CA PRO A 359 4.33 -28.77 2.86
C PRO A 359 3.77 -27.79 1.82
N HIS A 360 2.53 -27.30 1.96
CA HIS A 360 1.88 -26.53 0.87
C HIS A 360 1.71 -25.03 1.18
N ILE A 361 1.39 -24.66 2.43
CA ILE A 361 1.06 -23.27 2.79
C ILE A 361 2.24 -22.58 3.48
N PHE A 362 2.89 -23.25 4.43
CA PHE A 362 3.98 -22.66 5.21
C PHE A 362 5.17 -22.20 4.35
N PRO A 363 5.66 -22.97 3.35
CA PRO A 363 6.72 -22.48 2.45
C PRO A 363 6.28 -21.27 1.62
N VAL A 364 5.01 -21.23 1.15
CA VAL A 364 4.43 -20.08 0.46
C VAL A 364 4.47 -18.85 1.37
N ALA A 365 4.02 -19.00 2.62
CA ALA A 365 4.01 -17.91 3.60
C ALA A 365 5.41 -17.36 3.88
N LEU A 366 6.42 -18.24 4.01
CA LEU A 366 7.82 -17.83 4.20
C LEU A 366 8.38 -17.09 2.97
N LEU A 367 8.15 -17.61 1.76
CA LEU A 367 8.62 -16.99 0.53
C LEU A 367 8.01 -15.61 0.32
N ILE A 368 6.70 -15.49 0.48
CA ILE A 368 5.97 -14.23 0.32
C ILE A 368 6.33 -13.24 1.42
N GLY A 369 6.41 -13.69 2.68
CA GLY A 369 6.80 -12.83 3.80
C GLY A 369 8.23 -12.30 3.64
N THR A 370 9.18 -13.16 3.28
CA THR A 370 10.58 -12.77 3.03
C THR A 370 10.67 -11.81 1.84
N GLY A 371 10.01 -12.16 0.73
CA GLY A 371 10.01 -11.35 -0.47
C GLY A 371 9.42 -9.95 -0.24
N SER A 372 8.28 -9.86 0.44
CA SER A 372 7.61 -8.59 0.75
C SER A 372 8.43 -7.73 1.72
N GLY A 373 9.03 -8.37 2.74
CA GLY A 373 9.90 -7.71 3.71
C GLY A 373 11.14 -7.07 3.07
N LEU A 374 11.69 -7.68 2.03
CA LEU A 374 12.80 -7.12 1.26
C LEU A 374 12.34 -6.08 0.24
N CYS A 375 11.21 -6.32 -0.42
CA CYS A 375 10.75 -5.53 -1.55
C CYS A 375 10.27 -4.12 -1.14
N PHE A 376 9.40 -4.02 -0.13
CA PHE A 376 8.73 -2.77 0.21
C PHE A 376 9.68 -1.65 0.67
N PRO A 377 10.62 -1.84 1.62
CA PRO A 377 11.55 -0.79 2.00
C PRO A 377 12.53 -0.45 0.87
N ALA A 378 12.99 -1.44 0.11
CA ALA A 378 13.87 -1.21 -1.04
C ALA A 378 13.19 -0.39 -2.13
N LEU A 379 11.90 -0.64 -2.40
CA LEU A 379 11.08 0.14 -3.33
C LEU A 379 10.94 1.59 -2.88
N MET A 380 10.64 1.82 -1.59
CA MET A 380 10.56 3.17 -1.03
C MET A 380 11.89 3.91 -1.17
N THR A 381 13.01 3.26 -0.87
CA THR A 381 14.35 3.84 -1.03
C THR A 381 14.60 4.25 -2.48
N LEU A 382 14.23 3.41 -3.46
CA LEU A 382 14.40 3.72 -4.88
C LEU A 382 13.46 4.84 -5.34
N ALA A 383 12.20 4.86 -4.91
CA ALA A 383 11.26 5.92 -5.23
C ALA A 383 11.73 7.29 -4.70
N MET A 384 12.20 7.31 -3.45
CA MET A 384 12.71 8.52 -2.81
C MET A 384 14.02 9.02 -3.43
N SER A 385 14.88 8.13 -3.91
CA SER A 385 16.15 8.51 -4.58
C SER A 385 15.94 9.24 -5.92
N GLY A 386 14.76 9.12 -6.51
CA GLY A 386 14.38 9.80 -7.76
C GLY A 386 13.60 11.09 -7.56
N ALA A 387 13.30 11.47 -6.33
CA ALA A 387 12.55 12.65 -5.97
C ALA A 387 13.49 13.75 -5.41
N THR A 388 13.12 15.02 -5.60
CA THR A 388 13.77 16.14 -4.91
C THR A 388 13.31 16.19 -3.45
N ASP A 389 14.05 16.88 -2.57
CA ASP A 389 13.66 17.05 -1.17
C ASP A 389 12.26 17.67 -1.02
N GLN A 390 11.89 18.56 -1.94
CA GLN A 390 10.56 19.19 -2.00
C GLN A 390 9.46 18.21 -2.43
N ASP A 391 9.78 17.26 -3.32
CA ASP A 391 8.83 16.28 -3.88
C ASP A 391 8.83 14.94 -3.11
N ALA A 392 9.67 14.79 -2.09
CA ALA A 392 9.81 13.53 -1.35
C ALA A 392 8.48 13.05 -0.72
N GLY A 393 7.75 13.94 -0.08
CA GLY A 393 6.43 13.63 0.49
C GLY A 393 5.42 13.21 -0.58
N LEU A 394 5.44 13.88 -1.74
CA LEU A 394 4.59 13.56 -2.88
C LEU A 394 4.95 12.19 -3.48
N ALA A 395 6.24 11.88 -3.65
CA ALA A 395 6.72 10.60 -4.17
C ALA A 395 6.29 9.44 -3.26
N SER A 396 6.41 9.60 -1.93
CA SER A 396 5.94 8.62 -0.95
C SER A 396 4.41 8.44 -1.00
N GLY A 397 3.66 9.55 -1.04
CA GLY A 397 2.20 9.51 -1.18
C GLY A 397 1.76 8.82 -2.47
N LEU A 398 2.48 9.06 -3.57
CA LEU A 398 2.21 8.44 -4.87
C LEU A 398 2.43 6.92 -4.84
N VAL A 399 3.51 6.43 -4.23
CA VAL A 399 3.76 4.98 -4.07
C VAL A 399 2.65 4.33 -3.26
N ASN A 400 2.18 4.97 -2.18
CA ASN A 400 1.05 4.45 -1.40
C ASN A 400 -0.24 4.44 -2.23
N THR A 401 -0.55 5.53 -2.93
CA THR A 401 -1.74 5.63 -3.79
C THR A 401 -1.73 4.57 -4.90
N THR A 402 -0.62 4.44 -5.63
CA THR A 402 -0.48 3.45 -6.71
C THR A 402 -0.51 2.01 -6.18
N GLY A 403 -0.02 1.79 -4.95
CA GLY A 403 -0.17 0.51 -4.26
C GLY A 403 -1.63 0.13 -4.03
N GLN A 404 -2.43 1.04 -3.53
CA GLN A 404 -3.86 0.78 -3.30
C GLN A 404 -4.63 0.61 -4.63
N ILE A 405 -4.31 1.42 -5.64
CA ILE A 405 -4.88 1.28 -6.99
C ILE A 405 -4.54 -0.08 -7.58
N GLY A 406 -3.25 -0.45 -7.55
CA GLY A 406 -2.78 -1.74 -8.06
C GLY A 406 -3.45 -2.91 -7.33
N GLY A 407 -3.55 -2.82 -5.99
CA GLY A 407 -4.23 -3.81 -5.17
C GLY A 407 -5.70 -3.98 -5.54
N ALA A 408 -6.45 -2.89 -5.63
CA ALA A 408 -7.88 -2.92 -5.94
C ALA A 408 -8.16 -3.46 -7.36
N LEU A 409 -7.46 -2.94 -8.37
CA LEU A 409 -7.63 -3.41 -9.76
C LEU A 409 -7.14 -4.85 -9.94
N GLY A 410 -5.98 -5.18 -9.37
CA GLY A 410 -5.42 -6.52 -9.42
C GLY A 410 -6.35 -7.55 -8.79
N LEU A 411 -6.86 -7.25 -7.59
CA LEU A 411 -7.84 -8.10 -6.92
C LEU A 411 -9.11 -8.30 -7.77
N ALA A 412 -9.67 -7.22 -8.34
CA ALA A 412 -10.87 -7.30 -9.18
C ALA A 412 -10.64 -8.24 -10.38
N VAL A 413 -9.51 -8.09 -11.08
CA VAL A 413 -9.15 -8.95 -12.22
C VAL A 413 -8.96 -10.41 -11.77
N LEU A 414 -8.16 -10.64 -10.72
CA LEU A 414 -7.84 -11.99 -10.26
C LEU A 414 -9.07 -12.74 -9.73
N ALA A 415 -9.95 -12.06 -8.98
CA ALA A 415 -11.19 -12.65 -8.49
C ALA A 415 -12.15 -13.00 -9.65
N THR A 416 -12.28 -12.10 -10.65
CA THR A 416 -13.14 -12.31 -11.83
C THR A 416 -12.63 -13.45 -12.69
N VAL A 417 -11.33 -13.51 -12.98
CA VAL A 417 -10.73 -14.59 -13.78
C VAL A 417 -10.83 -15.93 -13.04
N SER A 418 -10.60 -15.93 -11.71
CA SER A 418 -10.78 -17.13 -10.87
C SER A 418 -12.22 -17.64 -10.95
N ALA A 419 -13.21 -16.77 -10.78
CA ALA A 419 -14.62 -17.12 -10.84
C ALA A 419 -15.02 -17.66 -12.24
N ALA A 420 -14.60 -16.99 -13.31
CA ALA A 420 -14.86 -17.42 -14.68
C ALA A 420 -14.28 -18.82 -14.99
N ARG A 421 -13.03 -19.08 -14.53
CA ARG A 421 -12.39 -20.39 -14.68
C ARG A 421 -13.12 -21.48 -13.88
N THR A 422 -13.49 -21.16 -12.65
CA THR A 422 -14.28 -22.07 -11.79
C THR A 422 -15.59 -22.45 -12.49
N SER A 423 -16.36 -21.47 -12.99
CA SER A 423 -17.61 -21.72 -13.71
C SER A 423 -17.41 -22.58 -14.95
N ALA A 424 -16.36 -22.33 -15.75
CA ALA A 424 -16.03 -23.11 -16.93
C ALA A 424 -15.68 -24.56 -16.61
N LEU A 425 -14.99 -24.82 -15.48
CA LEU A 425 -14.66 -26.17 -15.01
C LEU A 425 -15.89 -26.89 -14.45
N THR A 426 -16.76 -26.18 -13.73
CA THR A 426 -18.05 -26.73 -13.24
C THR A 426 -18.95 -27.14 -14.40
N ALA A 427 -19.03 -26.33 -15.47
CA ALA A 427 -19.75 -26.67 -16.69
C ALA A 427 -19.19 -27.92 -17.42
N ARG A 428 -17.93 -28.28 -17.14
CA ARG A 428 -17.30 -29.52 -17.61
C ARG A 428 -17.47 -30.71 -16.65
N HIS A 429 -18.40 -30.60 -15.70
CA HIS A 429 -18.71 -31.64 -14.70
C HIS A 429 -17.53 -32.02 -13.79
N GLN A 430 -16.57 -31.11 -13.58
CA GLN A 430 -15.51 -31.29 -12.58
C GLN A 430 -16.10 -31.18 -11.16
N THR A 431 -15.49 -31.88 -10.20
CA THR A 431 -15.91 -31.75 -8.79
C THR A 431 -15.72 -30.30 -8.30
N PRO A 432 -16.56 -29.83 -7.35
CA PRO A 432 -16.47 -28.45 -6.86
C PRO A 432 -15.07 -28.07 -6.38
N ALA A 433 -14.39 -28.98 -5.65
CA ALA A 433 -13.03 -28.73 -5.16
C ALA A 433 -12.01 -28.56 -6.30
N VAL A 434 -12.08 -29.38 -7.35
CA VAL A 434 -11.19 -29.27 -8.52
C VAL A 434 -11.51 -28.02 -9.33
N ALA A 435 -12.79 -27.66 -9.48
CA ALA A 435 -13.21 -26.46 -10.22
C ALA A 435 -12.72 -25.18 -9.50
N LEU A 436 -12.94 -25.07 -8.18
CA LEU A 436 -12.48 -23.96 -7.36
C LEU A 436 -10.96 -23.83 -7.37
N THR A 437 -10.26 -24.93 -7.11
CA THR A 437 -8.77 -24.93 -7.11
C THR A 437 -8.22 -24.56 -8.48
N GLY A 438 -8.82 -25.03 -9.58
CA GLY A 438 -8.44 -24.65 -10.93
C GLY A 438 -8.64 -23.16 -11.21
N GLY A 439 -9.64 -22.52 -10.62
CA GLY A 439 -9.83 -21.07 -10.63
C GLY A 439 -8.74 -20.33 -9.86
N TYR A 440 -8.42 -20.77 -8.64
CA TYR A 440 -7.37 -20.18 -7.82
C TYR A 440 -5.99 -20.32 -8.46
N HIS A 441 -5.66 -21.49 -9.02
CA HIS A 441 -4.40 -21.72 -9.73
C HIS A 441 -4.17 -20.74 -10.87
N LEU A 442 -5.20 -20.52 -11.72
CA LEU A 442 -5.09 -19.57 -12.82
C LEU A 442 -4.81 -18.17 -12.30
N ALA A 443 -5.53 -17.74 -11.26
CA ALA A 443 -5.33 -16.42 -10.66
C ALA A 443 -3.92 -16.27 -10.05
N PHE A 444 -3.41 -17.29 -9.35
CA PHE A 444 -2.06 -17.24 -8.78
C PHE A 444 -0.96 -17.25 -9.87
N TRP A 445 -1.16 -17.95 -10.99
CA TRP A 445 -0.24 -17.85 -12.14
C TRP A 445 -0.23 -16.47 -12.77
N ILE A 446 -1.40 -15.82 -12.90
CA ILE A 446 -1.48 -14.44 -13.38
C ILE A 446 -0.81 -13.49 -12.38
N ALA A 447 -1.04 -13.66 -11.07
CA ALA A 447 -0.39 -12.88 -10.02
C ALA A 447 1.14 -13.03 -10.07
N CYS A 448 1.64 -14.26 -10.27
CA CYS A 448 3.06 -14.52 -10.48
C CYS A 448 3.59 -13.77 -11.71
N GLY A 449 2.87 -13.81 -12.84
CA GLY A 449 3.21 -13.06 -14.05
C GLY A 449 3.30 -11.55 -13.83
N LEU A 450 2.38 -10.96 -13.04
CA LEU A 450 2.42 -9.55 -12.68
C LEU A 450 3.66 -9.20 -11.84
N VAL A 451 4.04 -10.04 -10.89
CA VAL A 451 5.26 -9.84 -10.08
C VAL A 451 6.52 -10.00 -10.92
N VAL A 452 6.54 -10.93 -11.88
CA VAL A 452 7.64 -11.06 -12.85
C VAL A 452 7.72 -9.82 -13.76
N ALA A 453 6.58 -9.26 -14.18
CA ALA A 453 6.56 -7.99 -14.91
C ALA A 453 7.11 -6.83 -14.07
N ALA A 454 6.79 -6.78 -12.76
CA ALA A 454 7.39 -5.82 -11.82
C ALA A 454 8.92 -5.97 -11.76
N ALA A 455 9.44 -7.21 -11.74
CA ALA A 455 10.88 -7.46 -11.80
C ALA A 455 11.47 -6.98 -13.14
N GLY A 456 10.80 -7.20 -14.26
CA GLY A 456 11.18 -6.66 -15.56
C GLY A 456 11.26 -5.13 -15.58
N VAL A 457 10.25 -4.44 -15.05
CA VAL A 457 10.26 -2.97 -14.88
C VAL A 457 11.44 -2.53 -14.02
N THR A 458 11.72 -3.25 -12.93
CA THR A 458 12.86 -2.98 -12.05
C THR A 458 14.19 -3.05 -12.82
N VAL A 459 14.36 -4.07 -13.65
CA VAL A 459 15.59 -4.26 -14.45
C VAL A 459 15.75 -3.14 -15.48
N VAL A 460 14.66 -2.71 -16.12
CA VAL A 460 14.72 -1.73 -17.22
C VAL A 460 14.80 -0.30 -16.70
N MET A 461 13.97 0.07 -15.73
CA MET A 461 13.76 1.46 -15.31
C MET A 461 14.58 1.86 -14.08
N LEU A 462 14.78 0.97 -13.11
CA LEU A 462 15.40 1.30 -11.83
C LEU A 462 16.91 1.05 -11.86
N ARG A 463 17.64 1.81 -12.68
CA ARG A 463 19.10 1.76 -12.73
C ARG A 463 19.67 2.80 -11.76
N PRO A 464 20.55 2.42 -10.79
CA PRO A 464 21.17 3.40 -9.91
C PRO A 464 22.01 4.41 -10.68
N ALA A 465 21.88 5.69 -10.33
CA ALA A 465 22.60 6.81 -10.94
C ALA A 465 24.14 6.74 -10.76
N GLN A 466 24.67 5.80 -10.00
CA GLN A 466 26.09 5.63 -9.73
C GLN A 466 26.93 5.28 -10.97
N ALA A 467 26.34 4.79 -12.05
CA ALA A 467 27.05 4.59 -13.31
C ALA A 467 27.33 5.93 -14.03
N ALA A 468 26.47 6.93 -13.89
CA ALA A 468 26.65 8.26 -14.49
C ALA A 468 27.66 9.11 -13.72
N ALA A 469 27.71 9.02 -12.38
CA ALA A 469 28.69 9.73 -11.57
C ALA A 469 30.12 9.22 -11.77
N ARG A 470 30.32 7.93 -11.97
CA ARG A 470 31.64 7.35 -12.29
C ARG A 470 32.12 7.68 -13.71
N SER A 471 31.23 7.85 -14.67
CA SER A 471 31.60 8.31 -16.02
C SER A 471 31.93 9.81 -16.04
N SER A 472 31.23 10.62 -15.26
CA SER A 472 31.52 12.07 -15.12
C SER A 472 32.82 12.33 -14.35
N GLN A 473 33.14 11.50 -13.34
CA GLN A 473 34.41 11.57 -12.61
C GLN A 473 35.61 11.11 -13.45
N LYS A 474 35.41 10.21 -14.40
CA LYS A 474 36.45 9.79 -15.36
C LYS A 474 36.67 10.83 -16.47
N MET A 475 35.79 11.79 -16.66
CA MET A 475 35.88 12.82 -17.70
C MET A 475 36.34 14.19 -17.18
N LEU A 476 36.63 14.35 -15.88
CA LEU A 476 37.33 15.53 -15.39
C LEU A 476 38.83 15.38 -15.76
N PRO A 477 39.38 16.21 -16.67
CA PRO A 477 40.81 16.20 -16.94
C PRO A 477 41.52 16.55 -15.62
N LEU A 478 42.58 15.79 -15.32
CA LEU A 478 43.53 16.10 -14.27
C LEU A 478 44.04 17.55 -14.48
N VAL A 479 43.40 18.51 -13.82
CA VAL A 479 43.98 19.84 -13.72
C VAL A 479 45.21 19.69 -12.84
N LYS A 480 46.39 19.75 -13.48
CA LYS A 480 47.66 19.85 -12.79
C LYS A 480 47.62 21.05 -11.86
N PRO A 481 48.06 20.94 -10.60
CA PRO A 481 48.19 22.11 -9.73
C PRO A 481 49.13 23.13 -10.41
N GLN A 482 48.67 24.34 -10.65
CA GLN A 482 49.57 25.43 -11.03
C GLN A 482 50.41 25.76 -9.81
N PRO A 483 51.75 25.92 -10.00
CA PRO A 483 52.62 26.42 -8.92
C PRO A 483 52.17 27.83 -8.57
N GLY A 484 51.98 28.10 -7.25
CA GLY A 484 51.61 29.37 -6.71
C GLY A 484 52.68 30.47 -7.00
N PRO A 485 52.27 31.75 -7.11
CA PRO A 485 53.14 32.84 -7.49
C PRO A 485 54.02 33.43 -6.37
N ASP A 486 54.41 32.68 -5.35
CA ASP A 486 55.22 33.18 -4.23
C ASP A 486 56.41 32.27 -3.90
N ALA A 487 57.39 32.22 -4.82
CA ALA A 487 58.70 31.58 -4.55
C ALA A 487 59.89 32.43 -5.04
N ASP A 488 59.73 33.76 -5.22
CA ASP A 488 60.85 34.63 -5.61
C ASP A 488 60.77 36.00 -4.87
N ALA A 489 60.90 36.00 -3.56
CA ALA A 489 61.11 37.23 -2.77
C ALA A 489 61.78 36.99 -1.43
N ASP A 490 62.93 36.32 -1.42
CA ASP A 490 63.88 36.49 -0.28
C ASP A 490 65.30 36.15 -0.71
N GLN A 491 65.88 37.01 -1.56
CA GLN A 491 67.33 37.13 -1.70
C GLN A 491 67.67 38.62 -1.80
N GLY A 492 68.09 39.17 -0.70
CA GLY A 492 68.81 40.42 -0.79
C GLY A 492 68.47 41.45 0.30
N ARG A 493 69.12 41.34 1.49
CA ARG A 493 69.66 42.47 2.23
C ARG A 493 70.48 42.00 3.46
N VAL A 494 71.72 41.66 3.19
CA VAL A 494 72.80 41.84 4.15
C VAL A 494 73.29 43.28 3.95
N ILE A 495 73.17 44.14 4.93
CA ILE A 495 74.11 45.25 5.13
C ILE A 495 74.16 45.58 6.64
N CYS A 496 75.39 45.58 7.11
CA CYS A 496 75.93 45.99 8.39
C CYS A 496 75.43 47.33 8.95
N THR A 497 75.56 47.43 10.25
CA THR A 497 76.21 48.49 11.02
C THR A 497 75.45 48.81 12.33
N GLY A 498 76.22 48.82 13.38
CA GLY A 498 76.03 49.58 14.63
C GLY A 498 75.97 48.72 15.86
#